data_1bf9caee02ad1725963a09114f51ece7
#
_entry.id   1bf9caee02ad1725963a09114f51ece7
#
_cell.length_a   1.000
_cell.length_b   1.000
_cell.length_c   1.000
_cell.angle_alpha   90.00
_cell.angle_beta   90.00
_cell.angle_gamma   90.00
#
_symmetry.space_group_name_H-M   'P 1'
#
loop_
_entity.id
_entity.type
_entity.pdbx_description
1 polymer ?
#
loop_
_entity_poly.entity_id
_entity_poly.type
_entity_poly.pdbx_seq_one_letter_code
_entity_poly.pdbx_strand_id
1 'polypeptide(L)'
;MLARLLNGYQHADVLERDGRIVGLLKLDRTGADWVVMQIQIAPELQGQGLGRRLLLDYIAQAQAGGHDVTLHVLKANPARGLYERLGFVVEGEDPEEFHMRLACPRG
;
A
#
# COMPACT_ATOMS: atom_id res chain seq x y z
N MET A 1 -15.70 -15.45 -3.54
CA MET A 1 -15.91 -14.00 -3.67
C MET A 1 -14.99 -13.26 -2.69
N LEU A 2 -14.31 -12.24 -3.16
CA LEU A 2 -13.46 -11.42 -2.30
C LEU A 2 -14.29 -10.31 -1.68
N ALA A 3 -14.16 -10.16 -0.38
CA ALA A 3 -14.75 -9.06 0.36
C ALA A 3 -13.66 -8.23 1.01
N ARG A 4 -13.79 -6.92 0.97
CA ARG A 4 -12.91 -6.00 1.66
C ARG A 4 -13.59 -5.57 2.95
N LEU A 5 -12.98 -5.89 4.08
CA LEU A 5 -13.52 -5.57 5.38
C LEU A 5 -12.66 -4.52 6.05
N LEU A 6 -13.32 -3.48 6.58
CA LEU A 6 -12.66 -2.55 7.48
C LEU A 6 -12.59 -3.22 8.84
N ASN A 7 -11.38 -3.57 9.25
CA ASN A 7 -11.18 -4.18 10.54
C ASN A 7 -11.22 -3.11 11.63
N GLY A 8 -11.74 -3.45 12.80
CA GLY A 8 -11.73 -2.58 13.98
C GLY A 8 -10.35 -2.19 14.47
N TYR A 9 -9.30 -2.81 13.95
CA TYR A 9 -7.96 -2.30 14.15
C TYR A 9 -7.78 -1.06 13.29
N GLN A 10 -7.43 0.03 13.92
CA GLN A 10 -7.21 1.30 13.25
C GLN A 10 -6.20 1.10 12.09
N HIS A 11 -6.55 1.62 10.93
CA HIS A 11 -5.63 1.69 9.79
C HIS A 11 -5.40 0.38 9.03
N ALA A 12 -6.21 -0.66 9.23
CA ALA A 12 -6.03 -1.91 8.49
C ALA A 12 -7.27 -2.23 7.64
N ASP A 13 -7.05 -2.47 6.34
CA ASP A 13 -8.02 -3.05 5.44
C ASP A 13 -7.71 -4.54 5.28
N VAL A 14 -8.73 -5.36 5.33
CA VAL A 14 -8.59 -6.82 5.25
C VAL A 14 -9.36 -7.33 4.06
N LEU A 15 -8.73 -8.18 3.25
CA LEU A 15 -9.40 -8.92 2.19
C LEU A 15 -9.76 -10.30 2.70
N GLU A 16 -11.02 -10.68 2.52
CA GLU A 16 -11.51 -11.99 2.92
C GLU A 16 -12.10 -12.74 1.73
N ARG A 17 -11.84 -14.03 1.69
CA ARG A 17 -12.42 -14.95 0.72
C ARG A 17 -12.88 -16.20 1.44
N ASP A 18 -14.19 -16.47 1.37
CA ASP A 18 -14.79 -17.67 1.96
C ASP A 18 -14.47 -17.82 3.46
N GLY A 19 -14.53 -16.69 4.21
CA GLY A 19 -14.28 -16.68 5.64
C GLY A 19 -12.81 -16.69 6.04
N ARG A 20 -11.91 -16.63 5.06
CA ARG A 20 -10.47 -16.65 5.30
C ARG A 20 -9.84 -15.31 4.90
N ILE A 21 -8.97 -14.78 5.75
CA ILE A 21 -8.21 -13.57 5.41
C ILE A 21 -7.14 -13.91 4.39
N VAL A 22 -7.20 -13.27 3.23
CA VAL A 22 -6.28 -13.51 2.12
C VAL A 22 -5.46 -12.28 1.75
N GLY A 23 -5.71 -11.16 2.39
CA GLY A 23 -4.91 -9.96 2.19
C GLY A 23 -5.04 -8.99 3.34
N LEU A 24 -4.00 -8.19 3.52
CA LEU A 24 -3.95 -7.17 4.56
C LEU A 24 -3.24 -5.95 3.99
N LEU A 25 -3.84 -4.78 4.19
CA LEU A 25 -3.22 -3.50 3.88
C LEU A 25 -3.29 -2.63 5.14
N LYS A 26 -2.14 -2.38 5.75
CA LYS A 26 -2.05 -1.58 6.95
C LYS A 26 -1.54 -0.18 6.60
N LEU A 27 -2.30 0.83 7.00
CA LEU A 27 -2.11 2.20 6.60
C LEU A 27 -2.10 3.12 7.81
N ASP A 28 -1.34 4.20 7.73
CA ASP A 28 -1.42 5.29 8.69
C ASP A 28 -1.92 6.54 7.98
N ARG A 29 -3.09 7.03 8.39
CA ARG A 29 -3.76 8.19 7.83
C ARG A 29 -3.75 9.39 8.77
N THR A 30 -2.97 9.33 9.83
CA THR A 30 -3.01 10.34 10.91
C THR A 30 -2.17 11.57 10.61
N GLY A 31 -1.15 11.45 9.75
CA GLY A 31 -0.26 12.55 9.41
C GLY A 31 -0.64 13.26 8.12
N ALA A 32 0.13 14.29 7.78
CA ALA A 32 -0.03 15.00 6.52
C ALA A 32 0.24 14.08 5.33
N ASP A 33 1.21 13.19 5.46
CA ASP A 33 1.47 12.12 4.50
C ASP A 33 0.77 10.86 4.98
N TRP A 34 0.16 10.13 4.05
CA TRP A 34 -0.40 8.82 4.34
C TRP A 34 0.69 7.77 4.14
N VAL A 35 0.83 6.86 5.08
CA VAL A 35 1.92 5.89 5.09
C VAL A 35 1.39 4.47 4.88
N VAL A 36 1.92 3.79 3.87
CA VAL A 36 1.68 2.35 3.71
C VAL A 36 2.63 1.62 4.65
N MET A 37 2.09 1.03 5.70
CA MET A 37 2.89 0.35 6.72
C MET A 37 3.14 -1.10 6.38
N GLN A 38 2.16 -1.76 5.76
CA GLN A 38 2.25 -3.17 5.43
C GLN A 38 1.24 -3.53 4.37
N ILE A 39 1.66 -4.36 3.42
CA ILE A 39 0.76 -4.99 2.45
C ILE A 39 1.15 -6.45 2.33
N GLN A 40 0.16 -7.34 2.49
CA GLN A 40 0.35 -8.78 2.37
C GLN A 40 -0.79 -9.38 1.57
N ILE A 41 -0.45 -10.29 0.67
CA ILE A 41 -1.41 -11.04 -0.13
C ILE A 41 -1.07 -12.52 0.04
N ALA A 42 -2.09 -13.35 0.29
CA ALA A 42 -1.91 -14.78 0.42
C ALA A 42 -1.22 -15.34 -0.83
N PRO A 43 -0.29 -16.31 -0.69
CA PRO A 43 0.48 -16.82 -1.83
C PRO A 43 -0.37 -17.27 -3.01
N GLU A 44 -1.50 -17.89 -2.78
CA GLU A 44 -2.40 -18.40 -3.82
C GLU A 44 -3.05 -17.28 -4.64
N LEU A 45 -3.04 -16.04 -4.14
CA LEU A 45 -3.62 -14.89 -4.83
C LEU A 45 -2.56 -13.92 -5.36
N GLN A 46 -1.29 -14.19 -5.13
CA GLN A 46 -0.22 -13.36 -5.67
C GLN A 46 -0.18 -13.50 -7.20
N GLY A 47 0.26 -12.42 -7.86
CA GLY A 47 0.32 -12.40 -9.31
C GLY A 47 -0.99 -12.09 -10.00
N GLN A 48 -2.07 -11.84 -9.26
CA GLN A 48 -3.39 -11.51 -9.82
C GLN A 48 -3.70 -9.99 -9.78
N GLY A 49 -2.71 -9.19 -9.40
CA GLY A 49 -2.87 -7.73 -9.36
C GLY A 49 -3.66 -7.21 -8.16
N LEU A 50 -3.91 -8.03 -7.15
CA LEU A 50 -4.68 -7.60 -5.97
C LEU A 50 -3.97 -6.53 -5.16
N GLY A 51 -2.67 -6.68 -4.94
CA GLY A 51 -1.88 -5.68 -4.22
C GLY A 51 -1.89 -4.34 -4.93
N ARG A 52 -1.75 -4.37 -6.25
CA ARG A 52 -1.82 -3.17 -7.08
C ARG A 52 -3.18 -2.50 -6.97
N ARG A 53 -4.27 -3.27 -7.02
CA ARG A 53 -5.63 -2.72 -6.92
C ARG A 53 -5.88 -2.07 -5.57
N LEU A 54 -5.44 -2.70 -4.48
CA LEU A 54 -5.55 -2.14 -3.14
C LEU A 54 -4.79 -0.82 -3.03
N LEU A 55 -3.56 -0.80 -3.54
CA LEU A 55 -2.74 0.41 -3.51
C LEU A 55 -3.34 1.52 -4.35
N LEU A 56 -3.87 1.21 -5.53
CA LEU A 56 -4.52 2.21 -6.38
C LEU A 56 -5.73 2.83 -5.69
N ASP A 57 -6.55 2.03 -5.02
CA ASP A 57 -7.69 2.55 -4.24
C ASP A 57 -7.22 3.51 -3.15
N TYR A 58 -6.18 3.11 -2.42
CA TYR A 58 -5.64 3.91 -1.33
C TYR A 58 -5.04 5.22 -1.85
N ILE A 59 -4.28 5.13 -2.93
CA ILE A 59 -3.67 6.30 -3.58
C ILE A 59 -4.76 7.28 -4.01
N ALA A 60 -5.84 6.78 -4.62
CA ALA A 60 -6.94 7.63 -5.05
C ALA A 60 -7.59 8.38 -3.88
N GLN A 61 -7.77 7.69 -2.74
CA GLN A 61 -8.30 8.32 -1.53
C GLN A 61 -7.35 9.38 -0.98
N ALA A 62 -6.06 9.09 -0.92
CA ALA A 62 -5.06 10.03 -0.44
C ALA A 62 -5.03 11.28 -1.31
N GLN A 63 -5.00 11.10 -2.62
CA GLN A 63 -4.96 12.22 -3.57
C GLN A 63 -6.21 13.09 -3.49
N ALA A 64 -7.38 12.46 -3.31
CA ALA A 64 -8.63 13.20 -3.13
C ALA A 64 -8.59 14.11 -1.89
N GLY A 65 -7.84 13.72 -0.87
CA GLY A 65 -7.64 14.51 0.34
C GLY A 65 -6.42 15.41 0.31
N GLY A 66 -5.66 15.42 -0.78
CA GLY A 66 -4.47 16.26 -0.91
C GLY A 66 -3.23 15.71 -0.20
N HIS A 67 -3.18 14.41 0.03
CA HIS A 67 -2.08 13.78 0.76
C HIS A 67 -1.10 13.08 -0.16
N ASP A 68 0.19 13.19 0.12
CA ASP A 68 1.20 12.32 -0.46
C ASP A 68 1.11 10.94 0.20
N VAL A 69 1.60 9.93 -0.49
CA VAL A 69 1.70 8.56 0.05
C VAL A 69 3.17 8.19 0.16
N THR A 70 3.57 7.70 1.32
CA THR A 70 4.95 7.25 1.54
C THR A 70 4.98 5.79 1.97
N LEU A 71 6.12 5.15 1.76
CA LEU A 71 6.34 3.78 2.23
C LEU A 71 7.84 3.52 2.37
N HIS A 72 8.15 2.47 3.13
CA HIS A 72 9.50 1.92 3.21
C HIS A 72 9.46 0.51 2.63
N VAL A 73 10.45 0.14 1.84
CA VAL A 73 10.54 -1.19 1.24
C VAL A 73 11.95 -1.73 1.40
N LEU A 74 12.06 -2.98 1.83
CA LEU A 74 13.35 -3.65 1.94
C LEU A 74 14.03 -3.68 0.58
N LYS A 75 15.34 -3.41 0.55
CA LYS A 75 16.11 -3.39 -0.70
C LYS A 75 16.06 -4.73 -1.43
N ALA A 76 15.94 -5.82 -0.69
CA ALA A 76 15.83 -7.16 -1.26
C ALA A 76 14.41 -7.52 -1.74
N ASN A 77 13.41 -6.69 -1.44
CA ASN A 77 12.03 -6.98 -1.77
C ASN A 77 11.73 -6.61 -3.23
N PRO A 78 11.31 -7.57 -4.09
CA PRO A 78 11.00 -7.27 -5.48
C PRO A 78 9.78 -6.35 -5.67
N ALA A 79 8.99 -6.11 -4.64
CA ALA A 79 7.84 -5.20 -4.69
C ALA A 79 8.22 -3.77 -5.05
N ARG A 80 9.48 -3.39 -4.92
CA ARG A 80 9.96 -2.07 -5.34
C ARG A 80 9.54 -1.75 -6.77
N GLY A 81 9.66 -2.74 -7.68
CA GLY A 81 9.26 -2.56 -9.08
C GLY A 81 7.79 -2.20 -9.23
N LEU A 82 6.91 -2.81 -8.42
CA LEU A 82 5.49 -2.47 -8.41
C LEU A 82 5.29 -1.01 -8.00
N TYR A 83 5.96 -0.59 -6.93
CA TYR A 83 5.80 0.79 -6.45
C TYR A 83 6.31 1.80 -7.48
N GLU A 84 7.44 1.53 -8.12
CA GLU A 84 7.96 2.39 -9.18
C GLU A 84 6.98 2.50 -10.36
N ARG A 85 6.36 1.40 -10.74
CA ARG A 85 5.35 1.41 -11.82
C ARG A 85 4.10 2.21 -11.44
N LEU A 86 3.80 2.31 -10.16
CA LEU A 86 2.68 3.13 -9.68
C LEU A 86 3.03 4.62 -9.58
N GLY A 87 4.30 4.96 -9.76
CA GLY A 87 4.74 6.35 -9.74
C GLY A 87 5.51 6.76 -8.50
N PHE A 88 5.75 5.84 -7.56
CA PHE A 88 6.58 6.13 -6.40
C PHE A 88 8.03 6.35 -6.82
N VAL A 89 8.69 7.30 -6.17
CA VAL A 89 10.11 7.57 -6.38
C VAL A 89 10.86 7.39 -5.07
N VAL A 90 12.10 6.94 -5.16
CA VAL A 90 12.97 6.83 -4.00
C VAL A 90 13.39 8.25 -3.58
N GLU A 91 13.07 8.64 -2.36
CA GLU A 91 13.47 9.93 -1.81
C GLU A 91 14.60 9.80 -0.79
N GLY A 92 14.89 8.60 -0.34
CA GLY A 92 15.97 8.34 0.61
C GLY A 92 16.15 6.85 0.81
N GLU A 93 17.17 6.49 1.56
CA GLU A 93 17.44 5.11 1.89
C GLU A 93 18.24 5.00 3.19
N ASP A 94 18.12 3.86 3.83
CA ASP A 94 19.00 3.43 4.91
C ASP A 94 19.69 2.13 4.47
N PRO A 95 20.53 1.50 5.31
CA PRO A 95 21.23 0.28 4.89
C PRO A 95 20.32 -0.86 4.44
N GLU A 96 19.07 -0.91 4.92
CA GLU A 96 18.17 -2.04 4.69
C GLU A 96 17.00 -1.70 3.78
N GLU A 97 16.56 -0.44 3.74
CA GLU A 97 15.31 -0.05 3.08
C GLU A 97 15.47 1.16 2.18
N PHE A 98 14.63 1.20 1.14
CA PHE A 98 14.37 2.42 0.39
C PHE A 98 13.16 3.12 0.98
N HIS A 99 13.22 4.46 1.04
CA HIS A 99 12.09 5.30 1.43
C HIS A 99 11.50 5.90 0.15
N MET A 100 10.24 5.63 -0.11
CA MET A 100 9.61 6.03 -1.36
C MET A 100 8.42 6.95 -1.12
N ARG A 101 8.16 7.82 -2.09
CA ARG A 101 7.06 8.79 -2.04
C ARG A 101 6.35 8.87 -3.37
N LEU A 102 5.03 8.94 -3.29
CA LEU A 102 4.16 9.32 -4.41
C LEU A 102 3.52 10.65 -4.06
N ALA A 103 3.93 11.71 -4.73
CA ALA A 103 3.41 13.04 -4.47
C ALA A 103 1.99 13.18 -4.98
N CYS A 104 1.15 13.89 -4.22
CA CYS A 104 -0.18 14.25 -4.66
C CYS A 104 -0.07 15.23 -5.83
N PRO A 105 -0.75 14.97 -6.96
CA PRO A 105 -0.73 15.92 -8.07
C PRO A 105 -1.30 17.28 -7.63
N ARG A 106 -0.59 18.31 -8.00
CA ARG A 106 -1.04 19.70 -7.75
C ARG A 106 -1.37 20.31 -9.10
N GLY A 107 -2.63 20.49 -9.32
CA GLY A 107 -3.02 21.03 -10.61
C GLY A 107 -4.24 21.79 -10.60
#